data_241f87398a35269748b6f78ca48983ec
#
_entry.id   241f87398a35269748b6f78ca48983ec
#
_cell.length_a   1.000
_cell.length_b   1.000
_cell.length_c   1.000
_cell.angle_alpha   90.00
_cell.angle_beta   90.00
_cell.angle_gamma   90.00
#
_symmetry.space_group_name_H-M   'P 1'
#
loop_
_entity.id
_entity.type
_entity.pdbx_description
1 polymer ?
#
loop_
_entity_poly.entity_id
_entity_poly.type
_entity_poly.pdbx_seq_one_letter_code
_entity_poly.pdbx_strand_id
1 'polypeptide(L)'
;MERIETELSEVLHKRSWDGIVFCGFGEPTERLDVLLEVTKWIRQHCGKPIQIRLDTNGHGYELNPDRDVALELKNAGIDKVSVSLNAGDKETYAEICKSTFPEAYEAVLEFILKAKDLVEVEVTAVRLPEVDLAKIQNVANNLGVKFKVREYIPCFF
;
A
#
# COMPACT_ATOMS: atom_id res chain seq x y z
N MET A 1 7.31 17.42 10.64
CA MET A 1 7.20 16.32 11.63
C MET A 1 6.47 16.78 12.88
N GLU A 2 6.94 17.74 13.65
CA GLU A 2 6.39 18.18 14.95
C GLU A 2 4.85 18.31 15.00
N ARG A 3 4.23 18.90 13.96
CA ARG A 3 2.77 19.00 13.90
C ARG A 3 2.09 17.63 13.75
N ILE A 4 2.64 16.73 12.92
CA ILE A 4 2.09 15.36 12.72
C ILE A 4 2.20 14.57 14.03
N GLU A 5 3.32 14.65 14.70
CA GLU A 5 3.57 13.98 15.99
C GLU A 5 2.60 14.46 17.08
N THR A 6 2.35 15.76 17.15
CA THR A 6 1.39 16.34 18.11
C THR A 6 -0.03 15.83 17.84
N GLU A 7 -0.51 15.90 16.59
CA GLU A 7 -1.84 15.45 16.21
C GLU A 7 -2.01 13.93 16.42
N LEU A 8 -0.99 13.13 16.06
CA LEU A 8 -1.00 11.68 16.30
C LEU A 8 -1.01 11.34 17.79
N SER A 9 -0.20 12.03 18.61
CA SER A 9 -0.16 11.82 20.04
C SER A 9 -1.54 12.03 20.67
N GLU A 10 -2.22 13.11 20.30
CA GLU A 10 -3.58 13.38 20.78
C GLU A 10 -4.58 12.29 20.39
N VAL A 11 -4.51 11.76 19.16
CA VAL A 11 -5.41 10.75 18.68
C VAL A 11 -5.13 9.38 19.32
N LEU A 12 -3.85 9.00 19.41
CA LEU A 12 -3.44 7.69 19.94
C LEU A 12 -3.76 7.55 21.43
N HIS A 13 -3.74 8.64 22.21
CA HIS A 13 -4.08 8.62 23.64
C HIS A 13 -5.59 8.62 23.93
N LYS A 14 -6.45 9.01 22.97
CA LYS A 14 -7.90 9.13 23.20
C LYS A 14 -8.61 7.79 23.33
N ARG A 15 -8.12 6.73 22.69
CA ARG A 15 -8.73 5.38 22.70
C ARG A 15 -7.74 4.32 22.25
N SER A 16 -8.09 3.06 22.48
CA SER A 16 -7.38 1.93 21.84
C SER A 16 -7.72 1.84 20.36
N TRP A 17 -6.70 1.56 19.55
CA TRP A 17 -6.81 1.37 18.11
C TRP A 17 -6.36 -0.04 17.76
N ASP A 18 -7.04 -0.69 16.82
CA ASP A 18 -6.69 -2.03 16.34
C ASP A 18 -5.60 -1.96 15.27
N GLY A 19 -5.50 -0.84 14.56
CA GLY A 19 -4.51 -0.64 13.50
C GLY A 19 -4.44 0.81 13.03
N ILE A 20 -3.35 1.10 12.33
CA ILE A 20 -3.12 2.36 11.63
C ILE A 20 -2.92 2.05 10.16
N VAL A 21 -3.53 2.85 9.28
CA VAL A 21 -3.42 2.69 7.84
C VAL A 21 -2.88 3.98 7.24
N PHE A 22 -1.75 3.87 6.56
CA PHE A 22 -1.28 4.92 5.67
C PHE A 22 -1.99 4.77 4.33
N CYS A 23 -2.82 5.73 3.99
CA CYS A 23 -3.53 5.82 2.72
C CYS A 23 -3.82 7.30 2.44
N GLY A 24 -4.29 7.65 1.25
CA GLY A 24 -4.67 9.04 0.99
C GLY A 24 -5.11 9.33 -0.44
N PHE A 25 -5.29 10.62 -0.72
CA PHE A 25 -5.47 11.18 -2.06
C PHE A 25 -4.09 11.30 -2.71
N GLY A 26 -3.56 10.25 -3.27
CA GLY A 26 -2.23 10.15 -3.82
C GLY A 26 -1.53 8.89 -3.33
N GLU A 27 -0.26 8.78 -3.63
CA GLU A 27 0.55 7.63 -3.28
C GLU A 27 1.43 7.94 -2.06
N PRO A 28 1.28 7.22 -0.93
CA PRO A 28 2.08 7.50 0.27
C PRO A 28 3.59 7.40 0.04
N THR A 29 4.05 6.55 -0.89
CA THR A 29 5.48 6.36 -1.18
C THR A 29 6.11 7.52 -1.96
N GLU A 30 5.32 8.50 -2.46
CA GLU A 30 5.84 9.78 -2.95
C GLU A 30 6.54 10.59 -1.84
N ARG A 31 6.13 10.38 -0.61
CA ARG A 31 6.70 11.02 0.58
C ARG A 31 7.32 9.97 1.49
N LEU A 32 8.12 9.08 0.91
CA LEU A 32 8.67 7.90 1.58
C LEU A 32 9.38 8.27 2.90
N ASP A 33 10.20 9.32 2.92
CA ASP A 33 10.91 9.71 4.14
C ASP A 33 9.93 10.06 5.29
N VAL A 34 8.88 10.82 4.99
CA VAL A 34 7.84 11.17 5.99
C VAL A 34 7.09 9.92 6.45
N LEU A 35 6.72 9.03 5.52
CA LEU A 35 6.07 7.75 5.85
C LEU A 35 6.91 6.92 6.81
N LEU A 36 8.20 6.76 6.53
CA LEU A 36 9.13 6.00 7.36
C LEU A 36 9.34 6.63 8.74
N GLU A 37 9.51 7.95 8.78
CA GLU A 37 9.71 8.69 10.01
C GLU A 37 8.48 8.63 10.93
N VAL A 38 7.28 8.85 10.38
CA VAL A 38 6.01 8.72 11.11
C VAL A 38 5.80 7.29 11.61
N THR A 39 6.11 6.28 10.78
CA THR A 39 6.00 4.87 11.19
C THR A 39 6.90 4.55 12.38
N LYS A 40 8.16 4.97 12.33
CA LYS A 40 9.12 4.79 13.44
C LYS A 40 8.65 5.51 14.70
N TRP A 41 8.16 6.74 14.58
CA TRP A 41 7.61 7.50 15.68
C TRP A 41 6.42 6.78 16.34
N ILE A 42 5.49 6.25 15.55
CA ILE A 42 4.36 5.45 16.05
C ILE A 42 4.85 4.22 16.82
N ARG A 43 5.84 3.50 16.30
CA ARG A 43 6.42 2.32 16.98
C ARG A 43 7.04 2.65 18.34
N GLN A 44 7.63 3.83 18.46
CA GLN A 44 8.26 4.27 19.70
C GLN A 44 7.26 4.79 20.75
N HIS A 45 6.14 5.38 20.30
CA HIS A 45 5.20 6.07 21.19
C HIS A 45 3.88 5.33 21.41
N CYS A 46 3.57 4.32 20.59
CA CYS A 46 2.43 3.44 20.84
C CYS A 46 2.79 2.43 21.93
N GLY A 47 2.23 2.59 23.12
CA GLY A 47 2.49 1.71 24.27
C GLY A 47 1.96 0.29 24.13
N LYS A 48 1.31 -0.06 23.02
CA LYS A 48 0.77 -1.40 22.71
C LYS A 48 1.15 -1.79 21.28
N PRO A 49 1.31 -3.10 21.00
CA PRO A 49 1.42 -3.59 19.64
C PRO A 49 0.20 -3.16 18.82
N ILE A 50 0.43 -2.46 17.73
CA ILE A 50 -0.61 -2.01 16.80
C ILE A 50 -0.18 -2.40 15.39
N GLN A 51 -1.12 -2.92 14.57
CA GLN A 51 -0.83 -3.23 13.18
C GLN A 51 -0.70 -1.93 12.38
N ILE A 52 0.39 -1.78 11.65
CA ILE A 52 0.59 -0.65 10.72
C ILE A 52 0.54 -1.18 9.30
N ARG A 53 -0.43 -0.68 8.52
CA ARG A 53 -0.64 -1.06 7.13
C ARG A 53 -0.40 0.14 6.21
N LEU A 54 0.21 -0.14 5.05
CA LEU A 54 0.32 0.77 3.93
C LEU A 54 -0.64 0.32 2.82
N ASP A 55 -1.50 1.22 2.35
CA ASP A 55 -2.26 1.07 1.11
C ASP A 55 -1.51 1.85 0.01
N THR A 56 -1.12 1.18 -1.09
CA THR A 56 -0.27 1.74 -2.15
C THR A 56 -0.73 1.30 -3.53
N ASN A 57 -0.39 2.08 -4.54
CA ASN A 57 -0.53 1.69 -5.94
C ASN A 57 0.59 0.77 -6.44
N GLY A 58 1.65 0.57 -5.64
CA GLY A 58 2.76 -0.31 -5.95
C GLY A 58 3.92 0.32 -6.74
N HIS A 59 3.89 1.62 -7.02
CA HIS A 59 4.95 2.31 -7.77
C HIS A 59 6.06 2.87 -6.86
N GLY A 60 6.26 2.27 -5.70
CA GLY A 60 7.25 2.76 -4.75
C GLY A 60 8.66 2.84 -5.30
N TYR A 61 9.08 1.90 -6.15
CA TYR A 61 10.43 1.88 -6.75
C TYR A 61 10.59 2.90 -7.88
N GLU A 62 9.55 3.14 -8.69
CA GLU A 62 9.54 4.18 -9.73
C GLU A 62 9.67 5.58 -9.13
N LEU A 63 9.04 5.78 -7.96
CA LEU A 63 9.07 7.05 -7.23
C LEU A 63 10.38 7.24 -6.45
N ASN A 64 11.07 6.15 -6.13
CA ASN A 64 12.30 6.14 -5.32
C ASN A 64 13.34 5.16 -5.93
N PRO A 65 13.88 5.45 -7.13
CA PRO A 65 14.65 4.48 -7.92
C PRO A 65 15.96 4.01 -7.28
N ASP A 66 16.56 4.81 -6.40
CA ASP A 66 17.84 4.50 -5.75
C ASP A 66 17.66 3.87 -4.35
N ARG A 67 16.44 3.40 -4.00
CA ARG A 67 16.10 2.93 -2.66
C ARG A 67 15.54 1.52 -2.67
N ASP A 68 15.85 0.76 -1.63
CA ASP A 68 15.15 -0.51 -1.35
C ASP A 68 13.88 -0.25 -0.53
N VAL A 69 12.82 0.19 -1.23
CA VAL A 69 11.57 0.64 -0.62
C VAL A 69 10.96 -0.43 0.27
N ALA A 70 10.90 -1.69 -0.17
CA ALA A 70 10.30 -2.77 0.60
C ALA A 70 11.07 -3.05 1.91
N LEU A 71 12.39 -3.06 1.84
CA LEU A 71 13.24 -3.24 3.02
C LEU A 71 13.13 -2.06 3.99
N GLU A 72 13.07 -0.83 3.47
CA GLU A 72 12.91 0.37 4.30
C GLU A 72 11.55 0.41 4.99
N LEU A 73 10.46 0.04 4.31
CA LEU A 73 9.13 -0.11 4.91
C LEU A 73 9.15 -1.14 6.06
N LYS A 74 9.77 -2.31 5.82
CA LYS A 74 9.96 -3.34 6.85
C LYS A 74 10.72 -2.82 8.05
N ASN A 75 11.87 -2.17 7.80
CA ASN A 75 12.75 -1.66 8.86
C ASN A 75 12.12 -0.51 9.67
N ALA A 76 11.25 0.28 9.05
CA ALA A 76 10.48 1.30 9.75
C ALA A 76 9.39 0.71 10.65
N GLY A 77 8.93 -0.52 10.34
CA GLY A 77 7.92 -1.21 11.13
C GLY A 77 6.55 -1.31 10.47
N ILE A 78 6.44 -1.23 9.15
CA ILE A 78 5.23 -1.61 8.42
C ILE A 78 5.04 -3.13 8.55
N ASP A 79 3.86 -3.57 8.99
CA ASP A 79 3.51 -4.99 9.13
C ASP A 79 2.87 -5.54 7.86
N LYS A 80 2.08 -4.71 7.18
CA LYS A 80 1.27 -5.15 6.04
C LYS A 80 1.23 -4.09 4.95
N VAL A 81 1.27 -4.57 3.71
CA VAL A 81 1.06 -3.75 2.52
C VAL A 81 -0.14 -4.26 1.74
N SER A 82 -1.05 -3.36 1.38
CA SER A 82 -2.20 -3.61 0.54
C SER A 82 -1.99 -2.92 -0.81
N VAL A 83 -1.73 -3.71 -1.86
CA VAL A 83 -1.38 -3.20 -3.18
C VAL A 83 -2.60 -3.17 -4.08
N SER A 84 -2.93 -2.00 -4.63
CA SER A 84 -4.04 -1.80 -5.57
C SER A 84 -3.61 -2.20 -6.99
N LEU A 85 -3.71 -3.50 -7.33
CA LEU A 85 -3.34 -4.01 -8.65
C LEU A 85 -4.40 -3.67 -9.71
N ASN A 86 -5.68 -3.82 -9.38
CA ASN A 86 -6.86 -3.47 -10.19
C ASN A 86 -6.99 -4.13 -11.58
N ALA A 87 -5.98 -4.82 -12.10
CA ALA A 87 -6.01 -5.50 -13.39
C ALA A 87 -5.23 -6.81 -13.35
N GLY A 88 -5.60 -7.75 -14.22
CA GLY A 88 -4.94 -9.05 -14.35
C GLY A 88 -3.95 -9.15 -15.52
N ASP A 89 -3.82 -8.07 -16.29
CA ASP A 89 -2.90 -7.95 -17.42
C ASP A 89 -2.54 -6.48 -17.67
N LYS A 90 -1.49 -6.27 -18.46
CA LYS A 90 -0.90 -4.96 -18.76
C LYS A 90 -1.86 -4.04 -19.52
N GLU A 91 -2.58 -4.58 -20.50
CA GLU A 91 -3.50 -3.84 -21.34
C GLU A 91 -4.64 -3.26 -20.50
N THR A 92 -5.29 -4.12 -19.72
CA THR A 92 -6.37 -3.71 -18.79
C THR A 92 -5.85 -2.74 -17.73
N TYR A 93 -4.62 -2.95 -17.23
CA TYR A 93 -4.00 -2.05 -16.25
C TYR A 93 -3.83 -0.64 -16.83
N ALA A 94 -3.32 -0.53 -18.06
CA ALA A 94 -3.11 0.75 -18.73
C ALA A 94 -4.42 1.51 -18.94
N GLU A 95 -5.50 0.80 -19.29
CA GLU A 95 -6.83 1.39 -19.50
C GLU A 95 -7.47 1.91 -18.21
N ILE A 96 -7.36 1.14 -17.12
CA ILE A 96 -8.04 1.43 -15.85
C ILE A 96 -7.21 2.39 -14.99
N CYS A 97 -5.92 2.11 -14.80
CA CYS A 97 -5.08 2.86 -13.86
C CYS A 97 -4.49 4.12 -14.46
N LYS A 98 -4.37 4.21 -15.81
CA LYS A 98 -3.85 5.37 -16.55
C LYS A 98 -2.54 5.90 -15.99
N SER A 99 -1.66 4.98 -15.58
CA SER A 99 -0.35 5.35 -15.02
C SER A 99 0.51 6.08 -16.06
N THR A 100 1.33 7.00 -15.59
CA THR A 100 2.30 7.72 -16.42
C THR A 100 3.63 6.99 -16.58
N PHE A 101 3.84 5.89 -15.80
CA PHE A 101 5.05 5.07 -15.90
C PHE A 101 4.94 4.09 -17.07
N PRO A 102 5.99 3.94 -17.91
CA PRO A 102 5.95 3.09 -19.11
C PRO A 102 5.64 1.62 -18.84
N GLU A 103 6.25 1.04 -17.81
CA GLU A 103 6.13 -0.38 -17.42
C GLU A 103 5.36 -0.51 -16.09
N ALA A 104 4.28 0.27 -15.95
CA ALA A 104 3.57 0.44 -14.68
C ALA A 104 3.03 -0.87 -14.10
N TYR A 105 2.51 -1.78 -14.93
CA TYR A 105 1.99 -3.06 -14.48
C TYR A 105 3.12 -3.95 -13.94
N GLU A 106 4.20 -4.06 -14.69
CA GLU A 106 5.39 -4.83 -14.32
C GLU A 106 6.02 -4.28 -13.04
N ALA A 107 6.07 -2.96 -12.90
CA ALA A 107 6.56 -2.29 -11.69
C ALA A 107 5.76 -2.69 -10.44
N VAL A 108 4.43 -2.74 -10.53
CA VAL A 108 3.58 -3.20 -9.43
C VAL A 108 3.87 -4.66 -9.08
N LEU A 109 4.02 -5.54 -10.08
CA LEU A 109 4.36 -6.95 -9.84
C LEU A 109 5.74 -7.09 -9.18
N GLU A 110 6.73 -6.32 -9.61
CA GLU A 110 8.07 -6.29 -9.01
C GLU A 110 8.01 -5.83 -7.56
N PHE A 111 7.26 -4.76 -7.26
CA PHE A 111 7.06 -4.30 -5.89
C PHE A 111 6.48 -5.40 -4.99
N ILE A 112 5.43 -6.10 -5.46
CA ILE A 112 4.80 -7.21 -4.73
C ILE A 112 5.82 -8.33 -4.45
N LEU A 113 6.60 -8.72 -5.47
CA LEU A 113 7.62 -9.77 -5.33
C LEU A 113 8.70 -9.42 -4.32
N LYS A 114 9.16 -8.17 -4.29
CA LYS A 114 10.17 -7.71 -3.32
C LYS A 114 9.60 -7.57 -1.91
N ALA A 115 8.34 -7.16 -1.77
CA ALA A 115 7.73 -6.91 -0.47
C ALA A 115 7.24 -8.18 0.24
N LYS A 116 6.75 -9.20 -0.49
CA LYS A 116 6.08 -10.37 0.08
C LYS A 116 6.91 -11.21 1.03
N ASP A 117 8.23 -11.22 0.87
CA ASP A 117 9.14 -11.97 1.73
C ASP A 117 9.57 -11.18 2.98
N LEU A 118 9.21 -9.89 3.04
CA LEU A 118 9.57 -8.97 4.12
C LEU A 118 8.39 -8.62 5.02
N VAL A 119 7.21 -8.42 4.46
CA VAL A 119 5.98 -8.00 5.16
C VAL A 119 4.78 -8.80 4.65
N GLU A 120 3.66 -8.78 5.40
CA GLU A 120 2.42 -9.34 4.85
C GLU A 120 1.94 -8.51 3.65
N VAL A 121 1.75 -9.16 2.50
CA VAL A 121 1.23 -8.49 1.29
C VAL A 121 -0.14 -9.06 0.92
N GLU A 122 -1.09 -8.16 0.64
CA GLU A 122 -2.33 -8.50 -0.06
C GLU A 122 -2.47 -7.65 -1.33
N VAL A 123 -3.01 -8.24 -2.36
CA VAL A 123 -3.40 -7.56 -3.59
C VAL A 123 -4.88 -7.21 -3.50
N THR A 124 -5.25 -6.02 -3.95
CA THR A 124 -6.66 -5.59 -3.99
C THR A 124 -7.07 -5.17 -5.38
N ALA A 125 -8.37 -5.30 -5.68
CA ALA A 125 -9.00 -4.72 -6.84
C ALA A 125 -10.41 -4.24 -6.49
N VAL A 126 -10.82 -3.16 -7.13
CA VAL A 126 -12.19 -2.66 -7.04
C VAL A 126 -13.06 -3.46 -8.00
N ARG A 127 -14.25 -3.89 -7.54
CA ARG A 127 -15.24 -4.55 -8.39
C ARG A 127 -15.85 -3.53 -9.35
N LEU A 128 -15.43 -3.57 -10.60
CA LEU A 128 -15.95 -2.79 -11.70
C LEU A 128 -16.32 -3.73 -12.85
N PRO A 129 -17.25 -3.35 -13.76
CA PRO A 129 -17.62 -4.20 -14.91
C PRO A 129 -16.44 -4.55 -15.82
N GLU A 130 -15.45 -3.64 -15.93
CA GLU A 130 -14.27 -3.77 -16.78
C GLU A 130 -13.17 -4.62 -16.15
N VAL A 131 -13.29 -4.97 -14.86
CA VAL A 131 -12.25 -5.68 -14.08
C VAL A 131 -12.53 -7.18 -14.05
N ASP A 132 -11.65 -7.96 -14.66
CA ASP A 132 -11.66 -9.43 -14.54
C ASP A 132 -11.01 -9.88 -13.21
N LEU A 133 -11.86 -10.05 -12.20
CA LEU A 133 -11.42 -10.46 -10.86
C LEU A 133 -10.80 -11.87 -10.86
N ALA A 134 -11.19 -12.77 -11.78
CA ALA A 134 -10.62 -14.11 -11.86
C ALA A 134 -9.18 -14.08 -12.37
N LYS A 135 -8.89 -13.23 -13.35
CA LYS A 135 -7.50 -12.99 -13.80
C LYS A 135 -6.63 -12.44 -12.67
N ILE A 136 -7.12 -11.45 -11.92
CA ILE A 136 -6.37 -10.88 -10.78
C ILE A 136 -6.13 -11.92 -9.69
N GLN A 137 -7.14 -12.74 -9.37
CA GLN A 137 -6.96 -13.84 -8.43
C GLN A 137 -5.86 -14.81 -8.87
N ASN A 138 -5.81 -15.14 -10.18
CA ASN A 138 -4.77 -16.01 -10.74
C ASN A 138 -3.37 -15.36 -10.61
N VAL A 139 -3.25 -14.06 -10.88
CA VAL A 139 -2.00 -13.31 -10.69
C VAL A 139 -1.57 -13.36 -9.23
N ALA A 140 -2.48 -13.07 -8.30
CA ALA A 140 -2.19 -13.13 -6.86
C ALA A 140 -1.75 -14.53 -6.40
N ASN A 141 -2.41 -15.58 -6.88
CA ASN A 141 -2.05 -16.98 -6.61
C ASN A 141 -0.64 -17.30 -7.12
N ASN A 142 -0.30 -16.88 -8.34
CA ASN A 142 1.03 -17.09 -8.94
C ASN A 142 2.12 -16.33 -8.17
N LEU A 143 1.80 -15.15 -7.63
CA LEU A 143 2.70 -14.37 -6.78
C LEU A 143 2.79 -14.92 -5.35
N GLY A 144 1.88 -15.82 -4.94
CA GLY A 144 1.82 -16.37 -3.60
C GLY A 144 1.32 -15.38 -2.54
N VAL A 145 0.44 -14.45 -2.91
CA VAL A 145 -0.12 -13.43 -2.02
C VAL A 145 -1.64 -13.52 -1.93
N LYS A 146 -2.22 -12.95 -0.87
CA LYS A 146 -3.67 -12.89 -0.70
C LYS A 146 -4.29 -11.93 -1.71
N PHE A 147 -5.53 -12.23 -2.14
CA PHE A 147 -6.34 -11.32 -2.95
C PHE A 147 -7.61 -10.92 -2.20
N LYS A 148 -7.95 -9.63 -2.26
CA LYS A 148 -9.16 -9.08 -1.65
C LYS A 148 -9.89 -8.17 -2.64
N VAL A 149 -11.16 -8.42 -2.85
CA VAL A 149 -12.03 -7.55 -3.63
C VAL A 149 -12.56 -6.41 -2.75
N ARG A 150 -12.51 -5.20 -3.28
CA ARG A 150 -13.15 -4.01 -2.70
C ARG A 150 -14.40 -3.70 -3.51
N GLU A 151 -15.53 -3.48 -2.84
CA GLU A 151 -16.74 -3.03 -3.51
C GLU A 151 -16.61 -1.56 -3.92
N TYR A 152 -17.08 -1.23 -5.11
CA TYR A 152 -17.13 0.15 -5.56
C TYR A 152 -18.19 0.92 -4.76
N ILE A 153 -17.78 1.97 -4.10
CA ILE A 153 -18.68 2.89 -3.37
C ILE A 153 -18.69 4.21 -4.14
N PRO A 154 -19.79 4.53 -4.85
CA PRO A 154 -19.89 5.81 -5.56
C PRO A 154 -19.86 6.96 -4.54
N CYS A 155 -18.94 7.91 -4.76
CA CYS A 155 -18.93 9.15 -4.01
C CYS A 155 -20.02 10.06 -4.58
N PHE A 156 -21.07 10.28 -3.82
CA PHE A 156 -22.04 11.34 -4.10
C PHE A 156 -21.50 12.63 -3.48
N PHE A 157 -20.97 13.50 -4.32
CA PHE A 157 -20.66 14.88 -3.96
C PHE A 157 -21.80 15.80 -4.38
#